data_1645edd9a3af8d386f174a213e39bb85
#
_entry.id   1645edd9a3af8d386f174a213e39bb85
#
_cell.length_a   1.000
_cell.length_b   1.000
_cell.length_c   1.000
_cell.angle_alpha   90.00
_cell.angle_beta   90.00
_cell.angle_gamma   90.00
#
_symmetry.space_group_name_H-M   'P 1'
#
loop_
_entity.id
_entity.type
_entity.pdbx_description
1 polymer ?
#
loop_
_entity_poly.entity_id
_entity_poly.type
_entity_poly.pdbx_seq_one_letter_code
_entity_poly.pdbx_strand_id
1 'polypeptide(L)'
;LLILKKFIKIIPNMEKAVLGFEARLGALSNHNVNIEKLPFEGSYGLTSMEYYDGFVFSFSDGETIIASGGRYDALTAVLGSGKEIPAVGGVIRPDALIKGFQ
;
A
#
# COMPACT_ATOMS: atom_id res chain seq x y z
N LEU A 1 -1.83 -14.57 -0.98
CA LEU A 1 -3.09 -14.38 -0.26
C LEU A 1 -3.50 -15.60 0.56
N LEU A 2 -3.39 -16.81 -0.01
CA LEU A 2 -3.71 -18.04 0.72
C LEU A 2 -2.85 -18.19 1.98
N ILE A 3 -1.58 -17.86 1.88
CA ILE A 3 -0.67 -17.91 3.04
C ILE A 3 -1.09 -16.90 4.10
N LEU A 4 -1.45 -15.69 3.69
CA LEU A 4 -1.94 -14.66 4.62
C LEU A 4 -3.22 -15.08 5.32
N LYS A 5 -4.13 -15.71 4.58
CA LYS A 5 -5.38 -16.23 5.16
C LYS A 5 -5.12 -17.32 6.21
N LYS A 6 -4.07 -18.13 6.03
CA LYS A 6 -3.67 -19.12 7.02
C LYS A 6 -3.18 -18.48 8.32
N PHE A 7 -2.50 -17.33 8.21
CA PHE A 7 -2.00 -16.61 9.39
C PHE A 7 -3.13 -16.03 10.25
N ILE A 8 -4.31 -15.78 9.70
CA ILE A 8 -5.46 -15.29 10.47
C ILE A 8 -5.80 -16.26 11.62
N LYS A 9 -5.67 -17.57 11.38
CA LYS A 9 -5.94 -18.59 12.39
C LYS A 9 -4.95 -18.54 13.54
N ILE A 10 -3.71 -18.12 13.26
CA ILE A 10 -2.63 -18.05 14.26
C ILE A 10 -2.62 -16.67 14.93
N ILE A 11 -2.85 -15.61 14.15
CA ILE A 11 -2.83 -14.23 14.62
C ILE A 11 -4.14 -13.56 14.18
N PRO A 12 -5.23 -13.69 14.98
CA PRO A 12 -6.54 -13.16 14.59
C PRO A 12 -6.56 -11.65 14.30
N ASN A 13 -5.67 -10.89 14.94
CA ASN A 13 -5.58 -9.44 14.71
C ASN A 13 -5.19 -9.07 13.28
N MET A 14 -4.71 -10.02 12.49
CA MET A 14 -4.39 -9.80 11.07
C MET A 14 -5.62 -9.83 10.17
N GLU A 15 -6.77 -10.28 10.65
CA GLU A 15 -7.95 -10.51 9.80
C GLU A 15 -8.35 -9.26 9.02
N LYS A 16 -8.49 -8.12 9.70
CA LYS A 16 -8.90 -6.87 9.06
C LYS A 16 -7.92 -6.44 7.96
N ALA A 17 -6.62 -6.56 8.24
CA ALA A 17 -5.59 -6.19 7.27
C ALA A 17 -5.60 -7.11 6.04
N VAL A 18 -5.75 -8.42 6.27
CA VAL A 18 -5.79 -9.41 5.18
C VAL A 18 -7.04 -9.25 4.32
N LEU A 19 -8.19 -9.05 4.94
CA LEU A 19 -9.44 -8.82 4.20
C LEU A 19 -9.40 -7.52 3.39
N GLY A 20 -8.80 -6.47 3.95
CA GLY A 20 -8.59 -5.22 3.21
C GLY A 20 -7.67 -5.41 2.02
N PHE A 21 -6.62 -6.20 2.17
CA PHE A 21 -5.71 -6.55 1.08
C PHE A 21 -6.43 -7.32 -0.02
N GLU A 22 -7.26 -8.31 0.35
CA GLU A 22 -8.07 -9.06 -0.60
C GLU A 22 -9.01 -8.16 -1.39
N ALA A 23 -9.67 -7.23 -0.72
CA ALA A 23 -10.58 -6.28 -1.36
C ALA A 23 -9.85 -5.39 -2.37
N ARG A 24 -8.63 -4.94 -2.04
CA ARG A 24 -7.81 -4.14 -2.97
C ARG A 24 -7.38 -4.93 -4.18
N LEU A 25 -6.98 -6.20 -3.99
CA LEU A 25 -6.64 -7.07 -5.12
C LEU A 25 -7.83 -7.24 -6.05
N GLY A 26 -9.03 -7.42 -5.50
CA GLY A 26 -10.26 -7.51 -6.30
C GLY A 26 -10.52 -6.24 -7.09
N ALA A 27 -10.35 -5.07 -6.47
CA ALA A 27 -10.53 -3.79 -7.14
C ALA A 27 -9.53 -3.60 -8.27
N LEU A 28 -8.25 -3.94 -8.05
CA LEU A 28 -7.22 -3.85 -9.07
C LEU A 28 -7.51 -4.78 -10.24
N SER A 29 -7.96 -6.00 -9.95
CA SER A 29 -8.34 -6.96 -10.98
C SER A 29 -9.48 -6.42 -11.85
N ASN A 30 -10.46 -5.73 -11.25
CA ASN A 30 -11.56 -5.11 -11.97
C ASN A 30 -11.11 -3.97 -12.88
N HIS A 31 -9.94 -3.39 -12.62
CA HIS A 31 -9.33 -2.37 -13.47
C HIS A 31 -8.26 -2.93 -14.41
N ASN A 32 -8.33 -4.23 -14.70
CA ASN A 32 -7.45 -4.92 -15.66
C ASN A 32 -5.98 -5.01 -15.22
N VAL A 33 -5.71 -4.92 -13.92
CA VAL A 33 -4.38 -5.15 -13.38
C VAL A 33 -4.20 -6.64 -13.14
N ASN A 34 -3.11 -7.23 -13.65
CA ASN A 34 -2.81 -8.63 -13.42
C ASN A 34 -2.24 -8.81 -12.01
N ILE A 35 -3.11 -9.15 -11.06
CA ILE A 35 -2.75 -9.27 -9.64
C ILE A 35 -1.80 -10.44 -9.35
N GLU A 36 -1.76 -11.46 -10.21
CA GLU A 36 -0.86 -12.62 -10.04
C GLU A 36 0.60 -12.23 -10.22
N LYS A 37 0.88 -11.16 -10.96
CA LYS A 37 2.23 -10.66 -11.20
C LYS A 37 2.66 -9.56 -10.25
N LEU A 38 1.77 -9.12 -9.34
CA LEU A 38 2.11 -8.07 -8.38
C LEU A 38 3.02 -8.63 -7.28
N PRO A 39 4.21 -8.04 -7.07
CA PRO A 39 5.04 -8.40 -5.93
C PRO A 39 4.39 -7.96 -4.63
N PHE A 40 4.56 -8.75 -3.58
CA PHE A 40 4.11 -8.42 -2.24
C PHE A 40 5.27 -8.53 -1.26
N GLU A 41 5.45 -7.50 -0.46
CA GLU A 41 6.45 -7.49 0.61
C GLU A 41 5.81 -6.97 1.89
N GLY A 42 5.63 -7.86 2.87
CA GLY A 42 4.97 -7.52 4.13
C GLY A 42 5.72 -6.51 4.99
N SER A 43 7.04 -6.41 4.81
CA SER A 43 7.86 -5.46 5.56
C SER A 43 7.99 -4.09 4.89
N TYR A 44 7.46 -3.92 3.69
CA TYR A 44 7.54 -2.65 2.98
C TYR A 44 6.83 -1.56 3.76
N GLY A 45 7.47 -0.43 3.90
CA GLY A 45 6.90 0.72 4.58
C GLY A 45 7.29 0.85 6.05
N LEU A 46 7.93 -0.18 6.65
CA LEU A 46 8.35 -0.10 8.05
C LEU A 46 9.34 1.04 8.32
N THR A 47 10.18 1.34 7.34
CA THR A 47 11.21 2.39 7.44
C THR A 47 10.93 3.60 6.56
N SER A 48 9.77 3.63 5.90
CA SER A 48 9.37 4.75 5.06
C SER A 48 8.53 5.74 5.87
N MET A 49 7.60 6.44 5.30
CA MET A 49 6.80 7.46 5.96
C MET A 49 6.02 6.91 7.16
N GLU A 50 6.26 7.45 8.36
CA GLU A 50 5.64 7.00 9.61
C GLU A 50 4.14 7.29 9.70
N TYR A 51 3.62 8.18 8.88
CA TYR A 51 2.20 8.54 8.95
C TYR A 51 1.27 7.55 8.23
N TYR A 52 1.80 6.60 7.49
CA TYR A 52 0.96 5.58 6.86
C TYR A 52 0.46 4.59 7.90
N ASP A 53 -0.85 4.40 7.95
CA ASP A 53 -1.51 3.50 8.90
C ASP A 53 -2.35 2.42 8.22
N GLY A 54 -2.17 2.24 6.93
CA GLY A 54 -2.84 1.22 6.14
C GLY A 54 -1.90 0.63 5.12
N PHE A 55 -2.43 0.27 3.95
CA PHE A 55 -1.59 -0.27 2.90
C PHE A 55 -0.62 0.79 2.37
N VAL A 56 0.51 0.32 1.88
CA VAL A 56 1.50 1.12 1.16
C VAL A 56 1.78 0.47 -0.18
N PHE A 57 2.20 1.27 -1.14
CA PHE A 57 2.53 0.78 -2.48
C PHE A 57 3.72 1.53 -3.05
N SER A 58 4.36 0.92 -4.03
CA SER A 58 5.38 1.59 -4.83
C SER A 58 5.33 1.12 -6.27
N PHE A 59 5.80 1.99 -7.16
CA PHE A 59 6.07 1.66 -8.55
C PHE A 59 7.56 1.81 -8.76
N SER A 60 8.18 0.78 -9.30
CA SER A 60 9.63 0.77 -9.50
C SER A 60 10.00 0.28 -10.88
N ASP A 61 11.16 0.74 -11.34
CA ASP A 61 11.83 0.24 -12.53
C ASP A 61 13.16 -0.35 -12.06
N GLY A 62 13.25 -1.68 -12.01
CA GLY A 62 14.36 -2.35 -11.37
C GLY A 62 14.41 -2.02 -9.88
N GLU A 63 15.54 -1.47 -9.40
CA GLU A 63 15.70 -1.07 -8.00
C GLU A 63 15.31 0.38 -7.74
N THR A 64 14.97 1.14 -8.79
CA THR A 64 14.64 2.55 -8.67
C THR A 64 13.16 2.74 -8.43
N ILE A 65 12.80 3.33 -7.30
CA ILE A 65 11.40 3.66 -6.98
C ILE A 65 11.03 4.94 -7.72
N ILE A 66 10.01 4.86 -8.57
CA ILE A 66 9.49 5.97 -9.38
C ILE A 66 8.38 6.71 -8.63
N ALA A 67 7.55 5.98 -7.94
CA ALA A 67 6.42 6.53 -7.19
C ALA A 67 6.14 5.65 -5.97
N SER A 68 5.58 6.26 -4.95
CA SER A 68 5.17 5.52 -3.75
C SER A 68 4.03 6.25 -3.06
N GLY A 69 3.29 5.53 -2.25
CA GLY A 69 2.18 6.10 -1.53
C GLY A 69 1.55 5.12 -0.57
N GLY A 70 0.44 5.52 0.01
CA GLY A 70 -0.26 4.69 0.97
C GLY A 70 -1.47 5.38 1.56
N ARG A 71 -2.04 4.74 2.56
CA ARG A 71 -3.20 5.22 3.30
C ARG A 71 -2.76 5.86 4.62
N TYR A 72 -3.35 7.01 4.97
CA TYR A 72 -2.95 7.78 6.15
C TYR A 72 -4.16 8.41 6.86
N ASP A 73 -5.18 7.61 7.13
CA ASP A 73 -6.43 8.09 7.73
C ASP A 73 -6.20 8.74 9.10
N ALA A 74 -5.32 8.18 9.92
CA ALA A 74 -5.06 8.69 11.27
C ALA A 74 -4.44 10.10 11.25
N LEU A 75 -3.65 10.40 10.23
CA LEU A 75 -3.03 11.73 10.10
C LEU A 75 -4.09 12.82 9.95
N THR A 76 -5.20 12.53 9.29
CA THR A 76 -6.26 13.50 9.10
C THR A 76 -6.91 13.91 10.42
N ALA A 77 -7.00 13.01 11.37
CA ALA A 77 -7.51 13.31 12.71
C ALA A 77 -6.57 14.23 13.48
N VAL A 78 -5.25 14.02 13.32
CA VAL A 78 -4.22 14.85 13.97
C VAL A 78 -4.21 16.28 13.40
N LEU A 79 -4.30 16.41 12.07
CA LEU A 79 -4.26 17.71 11.39
C LEU A 79 -5.59 18.46 11.42
N GLY A 80 -6.69 17.75 11.63
CA GLY A 80 -8.02 18.31 11.64
C GLY A 80 -8.61 18.47 13.04
N SER A 81 -9.91 18.29 13.14
CA SER A 81 -10.68 18.48 14.38
C SER A 81 -10.84 17.22 15.22
N GLY A 82 -9.93 16.28 15.11
CA GLY A 82 -9.98 15.01 15.84
C GLY A 82 -10.80 13.93 15.16
N LYS A 83 -11.36 14.21 13.99
CA LYS A 83 -12.15 13.25 13.22
C LYS A 83 -11.30 12.63 12.11
N GLU A 84 -11.23 11.31 12.09
CA GLU A 84 -10.52 10.57 11.07
C GLU A 84 -11.30 10.59 9.74
N ILE A 85 -10.61 10.96 8.66
CA ILE A 85 -11.18 11.00 7.32
C ILE A 85 -10.36 10.06 6.45
N PRO A 86 -10.98 9.15 5.68
CA PRO A 86 -10.23 8.27 4.76
C PRO A 86 -9.36 9.08 3.81
N ALA A 87 -8.07 8.77 3.76
CA ALA A 87 -7.13 9.50 2.93
C ALA A 87 -6.08 8.56 2.34
N VAL A 88 -5.87 8.69 1.04
CA VAL A 88 -4.80 7.99 0.32
C VAL A 88 -4.11 9.00 -0.59
N GLY A 89 -2.83 8.77 -0.82
CA GLY A 89 -2.09 9.64 -1.72
C GLY A 89 -0.74 9.03 -2.07
N GLY A 90 -0.05 9.71 -2.95
CA GLY A 90 1.25 9.24 -3.38
C GLY A 90 2.11 10.36 -3.90
N VAL A 91 3.38 10.03 -4.07
CA VAL A 91 4.42 10.93 -4.58
C VAL A 91 5.03 10.29 -5.81
N ILE A 92 5.15 11.08 -6.87
CA ILE A 92 5.90 10.70 -8.07
C ILE A 92 7.25 11.39 -7.99
N ARG A 93 8.32 10.66 -8.32
CA ARG A 93 9.67 11.17 -8.37
C ARG A 93 10.05 11.46 -9.83
N PRO A 94 9.96 12.73 -10.27
CA PRO A 94 10.18 13.05 -11.69
C PRO A 94 11.58 12.69 -12.17
N ASP A 95 12.60 12.89 -11.34
CA ASP A 95 13.98 12.56 -11.70
C ASP A 95 14.17 11.08 -12.00
N ALA A 96 13.59 10.22 -11.16
CA ALA A 96 13.64 8.78 -11.35
C ALA A 96 12.85 8.36 -12.59
N LEU A 97 11.70 8.97 -12.83
CA LEU A 97 10.86 8.70 -13.98
C LEU A 97 11.58 9.06 -15.29
N ILE A 98 12.22 10.21 -15.33
CA ILE A 98 12.99 10.66 -16.50
C ILE A 98 14.13 9.69 -16.80
N LYS A 99 14.88 9.27 -15.78
CA LYS A 99 15.97 8.30 -15.95
C LYS A 99 15.47 6.95 -16.49
N GLY A 100 14.28 6.53 -16.10
CA GLY A 100 13.69 5.27 -16.57
C GLY A 100 13.40 5.25 -18.07
N PHE A 101 13.29 6.42 -18.70
CA PHE A 101 12.99 6.54 -20.13
C PHE A 101 14.22 6.93 -20.98
N GLN A 102 15.37 7.01 -20.37
CA GLN A 102 16.65 7.19 -21.08
C GLN A 102 17.32 5.81 -21.32
#